data_c10a4e5dc591ac0cf5e13fe94e74aa62
#
_entry.id   c10a4e5dc591ac0cf5e13fe94e74aa62
#
_cell.length_a   1.000
_cell.length_b   1.000
_cell.length_c   1.000
_cell.angle_alpha   90.00
_cell.angle_beta   90.00
_cell.angle_gamma   90.00
#
_symmetry.space_group_name_H-M   'P 1'
#
loop_
_entity.id
_entity.type
_entity.pdbx_description
1 polymer ?
#
loop_
_entity_poly.entity_id
_entity_poly.type
_entity_poly.pdbx_seq_one_letter_code
_entity_poly.pdbx_strand_id
1 'polypeptide(L)'
;MSDVTFQFDPKQQFQLDAIDATVSLFSGQPRSGQAGGNLSIEVGGGTGEGLYQHALGLGNQLTISRNQVLKNLQAAQDKQGLMPDSSLIPALPDDTDAPAPMNFTISMETGTGKTYVYLRTMRQMHAEFGWSKFFIVVPSVAIREGVKQSLRDTDKHLRELYNGEPMDFFVYDGKKPTELAAFARNSCLSVCIINIQAFIKDADVDHTMEEAKRSGNVIYKP
;
A
#
# COMPACT_ATOMS: atom_id res chain seq x y z
N MET A 1 18.42 -27.59 -14.27
CA MET A 1 18.64 -26.30 -13.61
C MET A 1 18.15 -26.47 -12.21
N SER A 2 19.03 -26.32 -11.19
CA SER A 2 18.61 -26.40 -9.79
C SER A 2 17.74 -25.17 -9.48
N ASP A 3 16.49 -25.40 -9.09
CA ASP A 3 15.64 -24.34 -8.60
C ASP A 3 16.30 -23.70 -7.37
N VAL A 4 16.65 -22.44 -7.47
CA VAL A 4 17.13 -21.64 -6.34
C VAL A 4 15.91 -21.37 -5.45
N THR A 5 15.80 -22.09 -4.35
CA THR A 5 14.73 -21.86 -3.38
C THR A 5 15.21 -20.80 -2.39
N PHE A 6 14.55 -19.64 -2.36
CA PHE A 6 14.79 -18.63 -1.34
C PHE A 6 14.26 -19.13 0.00
N GLN A 7 15.11 -19.05 1.03
CA GLN A 7 14.69 -19.28 2.41
C GLN A 7 14.41 -17.92 3.06
N PHE A 8 13.15 -17.70 3.44
CA PHE A 8 12.74 -16.50 4.17
C PHE A 8 12.64 -16.84 5.66
N ASP A 9 13.25 -16.01 6.50
CA ASP A 9 13.08 -16.09 7.94
C ASP A 9 11.89 -15.20 8.37
N PRO A 10 10.74 -15.78 8.78
CA PRO A 10 9.57 -15.01 9.17
C PRO A 10 9.68 -14.37 10.56
N LYS A 11 10.78 -14.60 11.30
CA LYS A 11 10.95 -14.21 12.70
C LYS A 11 11.94 -13.07 12.90
N GLN A 12 12.39 -12.41 11.82
CA GLN A 12 13.30 -11.27 11.96
C GLN A 12 12.58 -10.11 12.66
N GLN A 13 13.03 -9.80 13.87
CA GLN A 13 12.34 -8.89 14.78
C GLN A 13 12.12 -7.50 14.18
N PHE A 14 13.14 -6.90 13.56
CA PHE A 14 13.04 -5.59 12.95
C PHE A 14 11.99 -5.52 11.80
N GLN A 15 11.78 -6.64 11.09
CA GLN A 15 10.72 -6.73 10.08
C GLN A 15 9.35 -6.83 10.72
N LEU A 16 9.24 -7.64 11.78
CA LEU A 16 8.00 -7.76 12.54
C LEU A 16 7.61 -6.43 13.19
N ASP A 17 8.57 -5.71 13.75
CA ASP A 17 8.33 -4.40 14.38
C ASP A 17 7.83 -3.38 13.35
N ALA A 18 8.39 -3.37 12.13
CA ALA A 18 7.93 -2.49 11.06
C ALA A 18 6.50 -2.85 10.58
N ILE A 19 6.18 -4.14 10.49
CA ILE A 19 4.84 -4.63 10.16
C ILE A 19 3.85 -4.23 11.26
N ASP A 20 4.17 -4.52 12.52
CA ASP A 20 3.34 -4.19 13.68
C ASP A 20 3.10 -2.68 13.80
N ALA A 21 4.14 -1.86 13.62
CA ALA A 21 4.01 -0.41 13.63
C ALA A 21 2.99 0.08 12.59
N THR A 22 2.98 -0.54 11.39
CA THR A 22 2.04 -0.16 10.34
C THR A 22 0.61 -0.65 10.62
N VAL A 23 0.46 -1.90 11.01
CA VAL A 23 -0.85 -2.51 11.25
C VAL A 23 -1.52 -1.88 12.48
N SER A 24 -0.75 -1.59 13.53
CA SER A 24 -1.25 -0.97 14.76
C SER A 24 -1.85 0.43 14.58
N LEU A 25 -1.51 1.16 13.50
CA LEU A 25 -2.17 2.43 13.15
C LEU A 25 -3.69 2.29 13.02
N PHE A 26 -4.14 1.12 12.65
CA PHE A 26 -5.54 0.82 12.40
C PHE A 26 -6.19 -0.01 13.51
N SER A 27 -5.57 -0.06 14.70
CA SER A 27 -6.14 -0.73 15.87
C SER A 27 -7.52 -0.16 16.20
N GLY A 28 -8.50 -1.05 16.41
CA GLY A 28 -9.90 -0.70 16.57
C GLY A 28 -10.72 -0.68 15.28
N GLN A 29 -10.06 -0.86 14.12
CA GLN A 29 -10.76 -1.08 12.85
C GLN A 29 -11.41 -2.46 12.87
N PRO A 30 -12.75 -2.56 12.71
CA PRO A 30 -13.41 -3.85 12.64
C PRO A 30 -13.02 -4.56 11.33
N ARG A 31 -12.97 -5.88 11.37
CA ARG A 31 -12.83 -6.66 10.15
C ARG A 31 -14.06 -6.46 9.27
N SER A 32 -13.89 -5.81 8.14
CA SER A 32 -14.97 -5.64 7.17
C SER A 32 -15.32 -7.01 6.58
N GLY A 33 -16.58 -7.42 6.69
CA GLY A 33 -17.11 -8.43 5.79
C GLY A 33 -16.98 -7.90 4.33
N GLN A 34 -17.28 -8.73 3.34
CA GLN A 34 -17.13 -8.42 1.91
C GLN A 34 -17.87 -7.15 1.39
N ALA A 35 -18.60 -6.45 2.23
CA ALA A 35 -19.26 -5.16 1.95
C ALA A 35 -18.29 -4.00 2.22
N GLY A 36 -17.20 -3.94 1.51
CA GLY A 36 -16.25 -2.83 1.57
C GLY A 36 -16.82 -1.55 0.95
N GLY A 37 -16.16 -0.43 1.23
CA GLY A 37 -16.50 0.86 0.64
C GLY A 37 -16.40 0.85 -0.88
N ASN A 38 -17.02 1.85 -1.50
CA ASN A 38 -16.91 2.04 -2.95
C ASN A 38 -15.48 2.41 -3.32
N LEU A 39 -14.85 1.63 -4.18
CA LEU A 39 -13.59 1.98 -4.81
C LEU A 39 -13.91 2.76 -6.09
N SER A 40 -13.56 4.03 -6.11
CA SER A 40 -13.53 4.83 -7.34
C SER A 40 -12.09 5.07 -7.73
N ILE A 41 -11.69 4.64 -8.92
CA ILE A 41 -10.35 4.83 -9.44
C ILE A 41 -10.45 5.74 -10.66
N GLU A 42 -9.87 6.94 -10.56
CA GLU A 42 -9.69 7.84 -11.69
C GLU A 42 -8.23 7.77 -12.12
N VAL A 43 -8.01 7.34 -13.35
CA VAL A 43 -6.66 7.34 -13.92
C VAL A 43 -6.66 8.27 -15.13
N GLY A 44 -5.81 9.28 -15.12
CA GLY A 44 -5.65 10.22 -16.21
C GLY A 44 -5.12 9.51 -17.46
N GLY A 45 -5.90 9.55 -18.55
CA GLY A 45 -5.47 9.05 -19.85
C GLY A 45 -4.62 10.09 -20.57
N GLY A 46 -3.57 9.63 -21.27
CA GLY A 46 -2.75 10.46 -22.13
C GLY A 46 -3.53 11.09 -23.31
N THR A 47 -2.91 12.06 -23.91
CA THR A 47 -3.30 12.89 -25.07
C THR A 47 -4.47 12.41 -25.92
N GLY A 48 -5.62 13.06 -25.77
CA GLY A 48 -6.78 12.95 -26.64
C GLY A 48 -8.04 12.50 -25.91
N GLU A 49 -8.97 13.43 -25.73
CA GLU A 49 -10.34 13.28 -25.23
C GLU A 49 -10.51 12.29 -24.07
N GLY A 50 -10.55 12.85 -22.86
CA GLY A 50 -10.57 12.17 -21.57
C GLY A 50 -11.46 10.95 -21.46
N LEU A 51 -10.89 9.78 -21.61
CA LEU A 51 -11.47 8.57 -21.05
C LEU A 51 -11.09 8.52 -19.57
N TYR A 52 -11.85 9.22 -18.74
CA TYR A 52 -11.85 8.99 -17.31
C TYR A 52 -12.40 7.59 -17.08
N GLN A 53 -11.54 6.66 -16.74
CA GLN A 53 -11.99 5.31 -16.40
C GLN A 53 -12.46 5.32 -14.96
N HIS A 54 -13.76 5.41 -14.76
CA HIS A 54 -14.40 5.16 -13.49
C HIS A 54 -14.57 3.64 -13.31
N ALA A 55 -13.73 3.02 -12.50
CA ALA A 55 -13.99 1.67 -12.05
C ALA A 55 -14.67 1.76 -10.68
N LEU A 56 -15.95 1.42 -10.62
CA LEU A 56 -16.68 1.23 -9.37
C LEU A 56 -16.48 -0.21 -8.89
N GLY A 57 -16.12 -0.38 -7.64
CA GLY A 57 -15.87 -1.71 -7.09
C GLY A 57 -15.77 -1.74 -5.56
N LEU A 58 -15.27 -2.85 -5.06
CA LEU A 58 -15.05 -3.07 -3.63
C LEU A 58 -13.73 -2.41 -3.24
N GLY A 59 -13.77 -1.51 -2.26
CA GLY A 59 -12.60 -0.83 -1.70
C GLY A 59 -12.36 -1.17 -0.24
N ASN A 60 -11.19 -0.81 0.26
CA ASN A 60 -10.91 -0.86 1.68
C ASN A 60 -11.66 0.28 2.39
N GLN A 61 -12.43 -0.05 3.40
CA GLN A 61 -13.15 0.96 4.18
C GLN A 61 -12.44 1.21 5.51
N LEU A 62 -12.06 2.45 5.75
CA LEU A 62 -11.60 2.90 7.06
C LEU A 62 -12.80 3.45 7.85
N THR A 63 -13.12 2.81 8.97
CA THR A 63 -14.28 3.19 9.81
C THR A 63 -13.88 3.86 11.12
N ILE A 64 -12.64 3.69 11.57
CA ILE A 64 -12.13 4.42 12.73
C ILE A 64 -11.88 5.89 12.38
N SER A 65 -12.03 6.76 13.35
CA SER A 65 -11.82 8.20 13.16
C SER A 65 -10.33 8.54 12.98
N ARG A 66 -10.05 9.67 12.31
CA ARG A 66 -8.67 10.20 12.21
C ARG A 66 -8.04 10.44 13.59
N ASN A 67 -8.81 10.85 14.57
CA ASN A 67 -8.34 11.00 15.94
C ASN A 67 -7.93 9.66 16.57
N GLN A 68 -8.61 8.57 16.23
CA GLN A 68 -8.19 7.24 16.67
C GLN A 68 -6.89 6.82 16.00
N VAL A 69 -6.76 7.08 14.68
CA VAL A 69 -5.50 6.81 13.96
C VAL A 69 -4.35 7.63 14.55
N LEU A 70 -4.57 8.91 14.91
CA LEU A 70 -3.55 9.74 15.56
C LEU A 70 -3.11 9.16 16.92
N LYS A 71 -4.06 8.71 17.75
CA LYS A 71 -3.73 8.04 19.02
C LYS A 71 -2.92 6.76 18.81
N ASN A 72 -3.31 5.96 17.81
CA ASN A 72 -2.59 4.74 17.46
C ASN A 72 -1.18 5.05 16.95
N LEU A 73 -1.01 6.11 16.13
CA LEU A 73 0.28 6.62 15.69
C LEU A 73 1.18 6.98 16.87
N GLN A 74 0.66 7.77 17.80
CA GLN A 74 1.40 8.17 19.01
C GLN A 74 1.86 6.96 19.83
N ALA A 75 0.97 5.97 20.01
CA ALA A 75 1.32 4.73 20.70
C ALA A 75 2.37 3.90 19.94
N ALA A 76 2.30 3.84 18.60
CA ALA A 76 3.31 3.16 17.77
C ALA A 76 4.67 3.88 17.86
N GLN A 77 4.68 5.21 17.82
CA GLN A 77 5.89 6.02 17.97
C GLN A 77 6.53 5.86 19.35
N ASP A 78 5.73 5.90 20.40
CA ASP A 78 6.19 5.71 21.78
C ASP A 78 6.84 4.32 21.96
N LYS A 79 6.20 3.27 21.43
CA LYS A 79 6.75 1.90 21.44
C LYS A 79 8.12 1.81 20.74
N GLN A 80 8.36 2.66 19.73
CA GLN A 80 9.62 2.72 18.99
C GLN A 80 10.63 3.73 19.59
N GLY A 81 10.30 4.39 20.70
CA GLY A 81 11.13 5.43 21.30
C GLY A 81 11.22 6.71 20.45
N LEU A 82 10.27 6.91 19.54
CA LEU A 82 10.15 8.13 18.76
C LEU A 82 9.33 9.18 19.52
N MET A 83 9.58 10.46 19.25
CA MET A 83 8.75 11.53 19.78
C MET A 83 7.35 11.47 19.14
N PRO A 84 6.26 11.41 19.92
CA PRO A 84 4.91 11.36 19.38
C PRO A 84 4.55 12.63 18.60
N ASP A 85 4.02 12.47 17.40
CA ASP A 85 3.54 13.58 16.58
C ASP A 85 2.22 14.15 17.14
N SER A 86 2.04 15.46 17.01
CA SER A 86 0.83 16.14 17.44
C SER A 86 -0.34 16.05 16.45
N SER A 87 -0.06 15.71 15.19
CA SER A 87 -1.05 15.65 14.11
C SER A 87 -0.67 14.66 13.02
N LEU A 88 -1.67 14.24 12.24
CA LEU A 88 -1.46 13.44 11.04
C LEU A 88 -0.99 14.33 9.89
N ILE A 89 0.12 13.94 9.23
CA ILE A 89 0.63 14.62 8.05
C ILE A 89 -0.20 14.20 6.84
N PRO A 90 -0.78 15.14 6.07
CA PRO A 90 -1.50 14.81 4.86
C PRO A 90 -0.54 14.39 3.72
N ALA A 91 -0.99 13.48 2.86
CA ALA A 91 -0.22 13.09 1.67
C ALA A 91 -0.20 14.17 0.58
N LEU A 92 -1.23 15.00 0.54
CA LEU A 92 -1.40 16.12 -0.40
C LEU A 92 -1.76 17.39 0.39
N PRO A 93 -1.50 18.60 -0.17
CA PRO A 93 -1.97 19.84 0.42
C PRO A 93 -3.51 19.84 0.57
N ASP A 94 -4.01 20.50 1.61
CA ASP A 94 -5.43 20.57 1.96
C ASP A 94 -6.21 21.56 1.04
N ASP A 95 -6.17 21.34 -0.27
CA ASP A 95 -6.86 22.19 -1.26
C ASP A 95 -8.25 21.67 -1.67
N THR A 96 -8.73 20.60 -1.06
CA THR A 96 -10.01 19.99 -1.42
C THR A 96 -10.92 19.84 -0.20
N ASP A 97 -12.24 19.92 -0.41
CA ASP A 97 -13.28 19.66 0.60
C ASP A 97 -13.26 18.22 1.15
N ALA A 98 -12.48 17.33 0.55
CA ALA A 98 -12.28 15.97 1.02
C ALA A 98 -11.11 15.91 2.03
N PRO A 99 -11.22 15.12 3.11
CA PRO A 99 -10.12 14.96 4.06
C PRO A 99 -8.91 14.36 3.36
N ALA A 100 -7.78 15.09 3.38
CA ALA A 100 -6.53 14.69 2.73
C ALA A 100 -6.09 13.28 3.19
N PRO A 101 -5.56 12.44 2.28
CA PRO A 101 -5.03 11.13 2.63
C PRO A 101 -3.93 11.25 3.69
N MET A 102 -3.90 10.30 4.63
CA MET A 102 -2.86 10.22 5.64
C MET A 102 -1.57 9.68 5.04
N ASN A 103 -0.42 10.21 5.46
CA ASN A 103 0.89 9.80 4.98
C ASN A 103 1.75 9.30 6.14
N PHE A 104 2.26 8.07 6.00
CA PHE A 104 3.11 7.44 7.00
C PHE A 104 4.42 6.97 6.37
N THR A 105 5.50 7.04 7.14
CA THR A 105 6.85 6.68 6.68
C THR A 105 7.43 5.56 7.55
N ILE A 106 7.92 4.51 6.89
CA ILE A 106 8.74 3.46 7.48
C ILE A 106 10.16 3.66 6.99
N SER A 107 11.10 3.93 7.89
CA SER A 107 12.51 4.02 7.58
C SER A 107 13.18 2.66 7.82
N MET A 108 13.81 2.11 6.81
CA MET A 108 14.56 0.85 6.88
C MET A 108 15.80 0.96 6.00
N GLU A 109 16.90 0.35 6.40
CA GLU A 109 18.13 0.31 5.62
C GLU A 109 18.00 -0.46 4.31
N THR A 110 18.92 -0.21 3.39
CA THR A 110 18.97 -0.98 2.14
C THR A 110 19.39 -2.42 2.43
N GLY A 111 18.72 -3.39 1.77
CA GLY A 111 19.01 -4.81 1.97
C GLY A 111 18.27 -5.46 3.15
N THR A 112 17.50 -4.73 3.95
CA THR A 112 16.76 -5.26 5.10
C THR A 112 15.44 -5.95 4.75
N GLY A 113 15.11 -6.07 3.47
CA GLY A 113 13.88 -6.74 3.03
C GLY A 113 12.63 -5.86 3.03
N LYS A 114 12.76 -4.55 2.73
CA LYS A 114 11.61 -3.63 2.62
C LYS A 114 10.45 -4.21 1.82
N THR A 115 10.75 -4.85 0.68
CA THR A 115 9.74 -5.46 -0.18
C THR A 115 8.98 -6.57 0.55
N TYR A 116 9.67 -7.44 1.26
CA TYR A 116 9.06 -8.48 2.08
C TYR A 116 8.16 -7.88 3.16
N VAL A 117 8.62 -6.82 3.84
CA VAL A 117 7.87 -6.14 4.90
C VAL A 117 6.53 -5.63 4.37
N TYR A 118 6.51 -4.83 3.29
CA TYR A 118 5.24 -4.29 2.82
C TYR A 118 4.32 -5.37 2.21
N LEU A 119 4.85 -6.40 1.56
CA LEU A 119 4.03 -7.52 1.06
C LEU A 119 3.38 -8.30 2.21
N ARG A 120 4.14 -8.54 3.27
CA ARG A 120 3.61 -9.19 4.48
C ARG A 120 2.62 -8.29 5.23
N THR A 121 2.87 -6.98 5.28
CA THR A 121 1.94 -6.00 5.87
C THR A 121 0.57 -6.03 5.17
N MET A 122 0.55 -6.08 3.83
CA MET A 122 -0.72 -6.18 3.08
C MET A 122 -1.51 -7.44 3.46
N ARG A 123 -0.84 -8.59 3.59
CA ARG A 123 -1.48 -9.82 4.04
C ARG A 123 -1.95 -9.75 5.49
N GLN A 124 -1.17 -9.13 6.37
CA GLN A 124 -1.59 -8.92 7.75
C GLN A 124 -2.82 -8.02 7.84
N MET A 125 -2.85 -6.91 7.10
CA MET A 125 -4.02 -6.02 7.04
C MET A 125 -5.26 -6.72 6.46
N HIS A 126 -5.05 -7.60 5.47
CA HIS A 126 -6.14 -8.42 4.95
C HIS A 126 -6.66 -9.40 6.01
N ALA A 127 -5.77 -10.08 6.72
CA ALA A 127 -6.14 -11.03 7.77
C ALA A 127 -6.87 -10.35 8.94
N GLU A 128 -6.45 -9.16 9.35
CA GLU A 128 -7.02 -8.45 10.49
C GLU A 128 -8.27 -7.65 10.14
N PHE A 129 -8.22 -6.89 9.04
CA PHE A 129 -9.25 -5.90 8.70
C PHE A 129 -10.12 -6.31 7.51
N GLY A 130 -9.76 -7.38 6.79
CA GLY A 130 -10.45 -7.80 5.56
C GLY A 130 -10.15 -6.89 4.37
N TRP A 131 -9.16 -6.01 4.46
CA TRP A 131 -8.77 -5.14 3.35
C TRP A 131 -8.16 -5.93 2.21
N SER A 132 -8.68 -5.74 1.00
CA SER A 132 -8.34 -6.58 -0.14
C SER A 132 -7.72 -5.84 -1.32
N LYS A 133 -7.66 -4.51 -1.30
CA LYS A 133 -7.17 -3.70 -2.41
C LYS A 133 -5.96 -2.88 -2.02
N PHE A 134 -4.83 -3.14 -2.67
CA PHE A 134 -3.57 -2.44 -2.41
C PHE A 134 -2.94 -1.95 -3.70
N PHE A 135 -2.25 -0.82 -3.61
CA PHE A 135 -1.46 -0.25 -4.70
C PHE A 135 0.00 -0.16 -4.30
N ILE A 136 0.88 -0.58 -5.19
CA ILE A 136 2.33 -0.37 -5.08
C ILE A 136 2.71 0.63 -6.16
N VAL A 137 2.99 1.86 -5.75
CA VAL A 137 3.45 2.91 -6.64
C VAL A 137 4.97 2.88 -6.70
N VAL A 138 5.52 2.76 -7.91
CA VAL A 138 6.96 2.63 -8.12
C VAL A 138 7.50 3.73 -9.04
N PRO A 139 8.74 4.22 -8.80
CA PRO A 139 9.31 5.33 -9.57
C PRO A 139 9.86 4.90 -10.95
N SER A 140 10.11 3.61 -11.18
CA SER A 140 10.72 3.16 -12.44
C SER A 140 10.27 1.77 -12.85
N VAL A 141 10.47 1.46 -14.14
CA VAL A 141 10.20 0.12 -14.72
C VAL A 141 11.09 -0.95 -14.08
N ALA A 142 12.35 -0.64 -13.80
CA ALA A 142 13.27 -1.61 -13.18
C ALA A 142 12.80 -2.02 -11.78
N ILE A 143 12.36 -1.05 -10.95
CA ILE A 143 11.80 -1.34 -9.62
C ILE A 143 10.49 -2.11 -9.75
N ARG A 144 9.65 -1.79 -10.73
CA ARG A 144 8.40 -2.53 -11.00
C ARG A 144 8.66 -4.01 -11.26
N GLU A 145 9.62 -4.33 -12.13
CA GLU A 145 9.96 -5.72 -12.43
C GLU A 145 10.55 -6.44 -11.19
N GLY A 146 11.35 -5.75 -10.38
CA GLY A 146 11.82 -6.27 -9.09
C GLY A 146 10.69 -6.58 -8.12
N VAL A 147 9.67 -5.72 -8.02
CA VAL A 147 8.47 -5.96 -7.20
C VAL A 147 7.69 -7.18 -7.70
N LYS A 148 7.49 -7.30 -9.02
CA LYS A 148 6.82 -8.48 -9.61
C LYS A 148 7.55 -9.77 -9.28
N GLN A 149 8.87 -9.75 -9.38
CA GLN A 149 9.67 -10.92 -9.05
C GLN A 149 9.55 -11.27 -7.57
N SER A 150 9.66 -10.27 -6.68
CA SER A 150 9.50 -10.48 -5.25
C SER A 150 8.12 -11.04 -4.87
N LEU A 151 7.04 -10.58 -5.52
CA LEU A 151 5.69 -11.13 -5.32
C LEU A 151 5.63 -12.62 -5.64
N ARG A 152 6.28 -13.05 -6.74
CA ARG A 152 6.33 -14.46 -7.13
C ARG A 152 7.18 -15.30 -6.18
N ASP A 153 8.37 -14.80 -5.83
CA ASP A 153 9.33 -15.51 -5.00
C ASP A 153 8.83 -15.70 -3.56
N THR A 154 8.08 -14.72 -3.04
CA THR A 154 7.54 -14.77 -1.67
C THR A 154 6.16 -15.41 -1.56
N ASP A 155 5.45 -15.64 -2.65
CA ASP A 155 4.04 -16.06 -2.63
C ASP A 155 3.82 -17.36 -1.83
N LYS A 156 4.61 -18.41 -2.12
CA LYS A 156 4.49 -19.69 -1.42
C LYS A 156 4.71 -19.51 0.08
N HIS A 157 5.79 -18.85 0.47
CA HIS A 157 6.15 -18.60 1.86
C HIS A 157 5.08 -17.79 2.60
N LEU A 158 4.59 -16.72 1.97
CA LEU A 158 3.56 -15.88 2.59
C LEU A 158 2.20 -16.57 2.64
N ARG A 159 1.85 -17.42 1.67
CA ARG A 159 0.64 -18.25 1.78
C ARG A 159 0.69 -19.19 2.98
N GLU A 160 1.83 -19.85 3.21
CA GLU A 160 2.02 -20.74 4.36
C GLU A 160 1.81 -20.00 5.70
N LEU A 161 2.20 -18.72 5.78
CA LEU A 161 2.01 -17.88 6.97
C LEU A 161 0.55 -17.39 7.16
N TYR A 162 -0.23 -17.32 6.08
CA TYR A 162 -1.58 -16.72 6.07
C TYR A 162 -2.65 -17.68 5.54
N ASN A 163 -2.71 -18.89 6.09
CA ASN A 163 -3.75 -19.89 5.86
C ASN A 163 -3.98 -20.28 4.38
N GLY A 164 -2.96 -20.18 3.54
CA GLY A 164 -3.03 -20.54 2.13
C GLY A 164 -3.70 -19.52 1.23
N GLU A 165 -4.07 -18.35 1.74
CA GLU A 165 -4.82 -17.34 0.99
C GLU A 165 -3.99 -16.79 -0.18
N PRO A 166 -4.53 -16.82 -1.43
CA PRO A 166 -3.84 -16.27 -2.58
C PRO A 166 -3.84 -14.74 -2.55
N MET A 167 -2.82 -14.14 -3.16
CA MET A 167 -2.76 -12.72 -3.41
C MET A 167 -2.50 -12.50 -4.91
N ASP A 168 -3.51 -12.02 -5.61
CA ASP A 168 -3.40 -11.72 -7.02
C ASP A 168 -2.69 -10.39 -7.23
N PHE A 169 -1.96 -10.25 -8.34
CA PHE A 169 -1.39 -8.97 -8.70
C PHE A 169 -1.37 -8.76 -10.22
N PHE A 170 -1.44 -7.52 -10.62
CA PHE A 170 -1.26 -7.11 -12.00
C PHE A 170 -0.47 -5.80 -12.08
N VAL A 171 0.08 -5.53 -13.25
CA VAL A 171 0.73 -4.25 -13.54
C VAL A 171 -0.26 -3.38 -14.28
N TYR A 172 -0.50 -2.18 -13.77
CA TYR A 172 -1.35 -1.23 -14.44
C TYR A 172 -0.81 -0.87 -15.83
N ASP A 173 -1.67 -1.02 -16.82
CA ASP A 173 -1.46 -0.58 -18.20
C ASP A 173 -2.68 0.24 -18.63
N GLY A 174 -2.48 1.55 -18.88
CA GLY A 174 -3.55 2.43 -19.34
C GLY A 174 -4.23 2.01 -20.63
N LYS A 175 -3.61 1.09 -21.39
CA LYS A 175 -4.19 0.50 -22.60
C LYS A 175 -5.13 -0.67 -22.32
N LYS A 176 -5.20 -1.14 -21.07
CA LYS A 176 -5.99 -2.30 -20.63
C LYS A 176 -6.98 -1.96 -19.52
N PRO A 177 -8.00 -1.17 -19.79
CA PRO A 177 -8.98 -0.75 -18.78
C PRO A 177 -9.72 -1.90 -18.12
N THR A 178 -9.85 -3.02 -18.80
CA THR A 178 -10.54 -4.21 -18.30
C THR A 178 -9.83 -4.85 -17.10
N GLU A 179 -8.49 -4.78 -17.00
CA GLU A 179 -7.74 -5.30 -15.87
C GLU A 179 -8.01 -4.49 -14.60
N LEU A 180 -8.09 -3.16 -14.71
CA LEU A 180 -8.44 -2.29 -13.59
C LEU A 180 -9.90 -2.50 -13.12
N ALA A 181 -10.83 -2.68 -14.06
CA ALA A 181 -12.22 -2.98 -13.74
C ALA A 181 -12.37 -4.37 -13.06
N ALA A 182 -11.60 -5.36 -13.49
CA ALA A 182 -11.56 -6.67 -12.85
C ALA A 182 -10.99 -6.57 -11.42
N PHE A 183 -9.91 -5.82 -11.23
CA PHE A 183 -9.33 -5.55 -9.90
C PHE A 183 -10.34 -4.89 -8.97
N ALA A 184 -11.07 -3.87 -9.42
CA ALA A 184 -12.06 -3.19 -8.60
C ALA A 184 -13.22 -4.10 -8.16
N ARG A 185 -13.63 -5.04 -9.01
CA ARG A 185 -14.79 -5.94 -8.75
C ARG A 185 -14.44 -7.21 -8.01
N ASN A 186 -13.19 -7.66 -8.08
CA ASN A 186 -12.74 -8.87 -7.40
C ASN A 186 -12.76 -8.68 -5.88
N SER A 187 -13.27 -9.62 -5.12
CA SER A 187 -13.27 -9.60 -3.65
C SER A 187 -11.99 -10.17 -3.02
N CYS A 188 -11.13 -10.83 -3.83
CA CYS A 188 -9.89 -11.42 -3.36
C CYS A 188 -8.83 -10.35 -3.04
N LEU A 189 -7.88 -10.74 -2.19
CA LEU A 189 -6.69 -9.94 -1.93
C LEU A 189 -5.92 -9.69 -3.23
N SER A 190 -5.82 -8.43 -3.65
CA SER A 190 -5.28 -8.06 -4.95
C SER A 190 -4.40 -6.80 -4.86
N VAL A 191 -3.30 -6.82 -5.60
CA VAL A 191 -2.32 -5.73 -5.65
C VAL A 191 -2.21 -5.19 -7.08
N CYS A 192 -2.35 -3.88 -7.23
CA CYS A 192 -2.07 -3.17 -8.46
C CYS A 192 -0.68 -2.53 -8.37
N ILE A 193 0.23 -2.88 -9.27
CA ILE A 193 1.54 -2.25 -9.37
C ILE A 193 1.47 -1.18 -10.44
N ILE A 194 1.78 0.06 -10.09
CA ILE A 194 1.65 1.20 -10.98
C ILE A 194 2.89 2.08 -10.95
N ASN A 195 3.34 2.52 -12.11
CA ASN A 195 4.40 3.52 -12.19
C ASN A 195 3.85 4.90 -11.84
N ILE A 196 4.63 5.69 -11.11
CA ILE A 196 4.26 7.05 -10.72
C ILE A 196 3.91 7.93 -11.95
N GLN A 197 4.57 7.70 -13.07
CA GLN A 197 4.30 8.42 -14.32
C GLN A 197 2.88 8.23 -14.84
N ALA A 198 2.16 7.19 -14.40
CA ALA A 198 0.76 6.99 -14.79
C ALA A 198 -0.19 8.06 -14.19
N PHE A 199 0.26 8.74 -13.13
CA PHE A 199 -0.51 9.81 -12.46
C PHE A 199 -0.07 11.21 -12.89
N ILE A 200 1.09 11.36 -13.57
CA ILE A 200 1.70 12.64 -13.87
C ILE A 200 1.34 13.03 -15.29
N LYS A 201 0.72 14.20 -15.47
CA LYS A 201 0.60 14.85 -16.77
C LYS A 201 1.93 15.54 -17.10
N ASP A 202 2.34 15.56 -18.37
CA ASP A 202 3.66 16.00 -18.84
C ASP A 202 4.16 17.38 -18.35
N ALA A 203 3.30 18.23 -17.80
CA ALA A 203 3.65 19.57 -17.34
C ALA A 203 4.06 19.64 -15.85
N ASP A 204 3.77 18.60 -15.03
CA ASP A 204 3.90 18.66 -13.56
C ASP A 204 4.84 17.59 -12.97
N VAL A 205 5.69 16.99 -13.80
CA VAL A 205 6.55 15.84 -13.39
C VAL A 205 7.43 16.18 -12.18
N ASP A 206 8.05 17.35 -12.17
CA ASP A 206 8.99 17.73 -11.10
C ASP A 206 8.27 18.02 -9.78
N HIS A 207 7.12 18.71 -9.84
CA HIS A 207 6.34 19.05 -8.65
C HIS A 207 5.73 17.80 -7.99
N THR A 208 5.17 16.89 -8.77
CA THR A 208 4.58 15.64 -8.27
C THR A 208 5.63 14.69 -7.72
N MET A 209 6.84 14.67 -8.30
CA MET A 209 7.97 13.91 -7.77
C MET A 209 8.49 14.48 -6.44
N GLU A 210 8.50 15.79 -6.26
CA GLU A 210 8.85 16.41 -4.98
C GLU A 210 7.78 16.15 -3.91
N GLU A 211 6.51 16.20 -4.26
CA GLU A 211 5.41 15.85 -3.35
C GLU A 211 5.45 14.38 -2.92
N ALA A 212 5.72 13.47 -3.85
CA ALA A 212 5.88 12.04 -3.54
C ALA A 212 7.08 11.74 -2.62
N LYS A 213 8.04 12.66 -2.51
CA LYS A 213 9.20 12.57 -1.61
C LYS A 213 8.90 13.13 -0.20
N ARG A 214 7.76 13.77 0.03
CA ARG A 214 7.42 14.29 1.35
C ARG A 214 7.30 13.15 2.34
N SER A 215 8.08 13.24 3.41
CA SER A 215 8.00 12.29 4.51
C SER A 215 6.68 12.46 5.25
N GLY A 216 5.95 11.37 5.43
CA GLY A 216 4.80 11.31 6.33
C GLY A 216 5.22 11.20 7.80
N ASN A 217 4.24 11.00 8.68
CA ASN A 217 4.51 10.66 10.07
C ASN A 217 5.40 9.41 10.14
N VAL A 218 6.53 9.50 10.81
CA VAL A 218 7.45 8.35 10.96
C VAL A 218 6.89 7.38 11.99
N ILE A 219 6.61 6.15 11.59
CA ILE A 219 6.04 5.12 12.46
C ILE A 219 7.04 4.06 12.87
N TYR A 220 8.13 3.92 12.13
CA TYR A 220 9.20 2.97 12.41
C TYR A 220 10.54 3.51 11.91
N LYS A 221 11.55 3.42 12.78
CA LYS A 221 12.94 3.70 12.47
C LYS A 221 13.80 2.83 13.37
N PRO A 222 14.60 1.88 12.81
CA PRO A 222 15.50 1.00 13.59
C PRO A 222 16.68 1.78 14.16
#